data_05a26e16956141056f3b2d4a5a02dd42
#
_entry.id   05a26e16956141056f3b2d4a5a02dd42
#
_cell.length_a   1.000
_cell.length_b   1.000
_cell.length_c   1.000
_cell.angle_alpha   90.00
_cell.angle_beta   90.00
_cell.angle_gamma   90.00
#
_symmetry.space_group_name_H-M   'P 1'
#
loop_
_entity.id
_entity.type
_entity.pdbx_description
1 polymer ?
#
loop_
_entity_poly.entity_id
_entity_poly.type
_entity_poly.pdbx_seq_one_letter_code
_entity_poly.pdbx_strand_id
1 'polypeptide(L)'
;LFYQFDKNRYKQLHQVEKYNNFINDSINIDSKPKKLLLYGDRSEKNNKTKLLGINPGASYGSSKQWYPEEFAAVAKELSENYNIIIFGGLSEVSIAFDIEKILIREGIVNYENLAGKTSITDLISRISILDLFITGDTGPMHIAASLDIPTVCLFGPTNHRETSQYNFSKSVIVKKNLNCQPCMKRK
;
A
#
# COMPACT_ATOMS: atom_id res chain seq x y z
N LEU A 1 -22.88 -8.66 -29.07
CA LEU A 1 -22.71 -9.73 -28.11
C LEU A 1 -22.17 -9.11 -26.81
N PHE A 2 -22.97 -9.15 -25.74
CA PHE A 2 -22.49 -8.73 -24.42
C PHE A 2 -21.90 -9.96 -23.74
N TYR A 3 -20.60 -9.92 -23.39
CA TYR A 3 -19.97 -10.94 -22.58
C TYR A 3 -20.41 -10.80 -21.13
N GLN A 4 -20.92 -11.87 -20.54
CA GLN A 4 -21.28 -11.91 -19.13
C GLN A 4 -20.18 -12.63 -18.35
N PHE A 5 -19.46 -11.89 -17.52
CA PHE A 5 -18.38 -12.44 -16.70
C PHE A 5 -18.91 -13.42 -15.64
N ASP A 6 -18.48 -14.67 -15.71
CA ASP A 6 -18.79 -15.66 -14.68
C ASP A 6 -17.88 -15.50 -13.46
N LYS A 7 -18.39 -14.83 -12.43
CA LYS A 7 -17.68 -14.61 -11.17
C LYS A 7 -17.28 -15.90 -10.43
N ASN A 8 -18.00 -16.99 -10.65
CA ASN A 8 -17.74 -18.25 -9.95
C ASN A 8 -16.57 -18.99 -10.56
N ARG A 9 -16.39 -18.94 -11.87
CA ARG A 9 -15.28 -19.57 -12.61
C ARG A 9 -13.90 -19.11 -12.10
N TYR A 10 -13.80 -17.84 -11.67
CA TYR A 10 -12.54 -17.20 -11.29
C TYR A 10 -12.45 -16.79 -9.81
N LYS A 11 -13.34 -17.33 -8.95
CA LYS A 11 -13.52 -16.89 -7.57
C LYS A 11 -12.25 -16.91 -6.71
N GLN A 12 -11.32 -17.84 -6.96
CA GLN A 12 -10.11 -18.00 -6.14
C GLN A 12 -8.87 -17.31 -6.72
N LEU A 13 -8.98 -16.68 -7.89
CA LEU A 13 -7.87 -16.03 -8.54
C LEU A 13 -7.59 -14.65 -7.95
N HIS A 14 -6.37 -14.19 -8.14
CA HIS A 14 -6.01 -12.80 -7.90
C HIS A 14 -6.81 -11.84 -8.81
N GLN A 15 -7.11 -10.62 -8.35
CA GLN A 15 -7.91 -9.66 -9.13
C GLN A 15 -7.30 -9.36 -10.52
N VAL A 16 -5.98 -9.27 -10.60
CA VAL A 16 -5.27 -9.08 -11.87
C VAL A 16 -5.58 -10.23 -12.84
N GLU A 17 -5.58 -11.47 -12.37
CA GLU A 17 -5.91 -12.64 -13.19
C GLU A 17 -7.38 -12.66 -13.58
N LYS A 18 -8.27 -12.27 -12.67
CA LYS A 18 -9.71 -12.14 -12.98
C LYS A 18 -9.95 -11.15 -14.12
N TYR A 19 -9.33 -9.96 -14.04
CA TYR A 19 -9.47 -8.97 -15.11
C TYR A 19 -8.82 -9.41 -16.41
N ASN A 20 -7.65 -10.05 -16.35
CA ASN A 20 -6.99 -10.59 -17.54
C ASN A 20 -7.87 -11.65 -18.22
N ASN A 21 -8.43 -12.59 -17.47
CA ASN A 21 -9.31 -13.62 -18.01
C ASN A 21 -10.61 -13.02 -18.57
N PHE A 22 -11.16 -11.98 -17.90
CA PHE A 22 -12.31 -11.25 -18.45
C PHE A 22 -12.02 -10.68 -19.84
N ILE A 23 -10.86 -10.03 -20.02
CA ILE A 23 -10.45 -9.49 -21.32
C ILE A 23 -10.23 -10.62 -22.32
N ASN A 24 -9.49 -11.66 -21.94
CA ASN A 24 -9.22 -12.81 -22.81
C ASN A 24 -10.52 -13.44 -23.35
N ASP A 25 -11.46 -13.71 -22.46
CA ASP A 25 -12.75 -14.30 -22.84
C ASP A 25 -13.60 -13.34 -23.70
N SER A 26 -13.53 -12.01 -23.41
CA SER A 26 -14.36 -11.01 -24.10
C SER A 26 -13.98 -10.81 -25.56
N ILE A 27 -12.70 -10.89 -25.88
CA ILE A 27 -12.18 -10.61 -27.23
C ILE A 27 -11.43 -11.82 -27.85
N ASN A 28 -11.58 -12.99 -27.23
CA ASN A 28 -11.04 -14.27 -27.67
C ASN A 28 -9.52 -14.25 -27.95
N ILE A 29 -8.74 -13.81 -26.93
CA ILE A 29 -7.29 -13.86 -26.93
C ILE A 29 -6.79 -14.70 -25.76
N ASP A 30 -5.50 -15.08 -25.77
CA ASP A 30 -4.81 -15.77 -24.68
C ASP A 30 -3.59 -14.93 -24.26
N SER A 31 -3.81 -13.95 -23.41
CA SER A 31 -2.73 -13.17 -22.80
C SER A 31 -2.51 -13.58 -21.35
N LYS A 32 -1.28 -13.39 -20.84
CA LYS A 32 -0.95 -13.61 -19.43
C LYS A 32 -0.60 -12.29 -18.77
N PRO A 33 -1.10 -12.05 -17.53
CA PRO A 33 -0.79 -10.83 -16.83
C PRO A 33 0.70 -10.83 -16.43
N LYS A 34 1.30 -9.65 -16.45
CA LYS A 34 2.69 -9.43 -16.06
C LYS A 34 2.76 -8.62 -14.76
N LYS A 35 3.96 -8.54 -14.16
CA LYS A 35 4.25 -7.63 -13.07
C LYS A 35 3.85 -6.20 -13.44
N LEU A 36 3.24 -5.48 -12.51
CA LEU A 36 3.00 -4.05 -12.66
C LEU A 36 4.34 -3.31 -12.74
N LEU A 37 4.42 -2.32 -13.61
CA LEU A 37 5.62 -1.51 -13.80
C LEU A 37 5.23 -0.04 -13.92
N LEU A 38 5.79 0.78 -13.05
CA LEU A 38 5.77 2.23 -13.14
C LEU A 38 7.20 2.76 -13.14
N TYR A 39 7.36 3.92 -13.74
CA TYR A 39 8.61 4.67 -13.71
C TYR A 39 8.39 5.91 -12.85
N GLY A 40 9.19 6.06 -11.79
CA GLY A 40 9.22 7.24 -10.93
C GLY A 40 10.49 8.01 -11.14
N ASP A 41 10.43 9.32 -10.94
CA ASP A 41 11.62 10.14 -10.87
C ASP A 41 12.39 9.84 -9.57
N ARG A 42 13.64 9.40 -9.69
CA ARG A 42 14.53 9.09 -8.59
C ARG A 42 15.66 10.10 -8.43
N SER A 43 15.58 11.23 -9.10
CA SER A 43 16.63 12.27 -9.05
C SER A 43 16.88 12.78 -7.64
N GLU A 44 15.86 12.79 -6.78
CA GLU A 44 15.97 13.21 -5.38
C GLU A 44 16.47 12.10 -4.44
N LYS A 45 16.72 10.88 -4.92
CA LYS A 45 17.20 9.81 -4.06
C LYS A 45 18.61 10.10 -3.56
N ASN A 46 18.72 10.32 -2.26
CA ASN A 46 20.00 10.47 -1.57
C ASN A 46 20.39 9.13 -0.92
N ASN A 47 21.46 8.51 -1.42
CA ASN A 47 21.92 7.22 -0.89
C ASN A 47 22.55 7.29 0.51
N LYS A 48 22.74 8.50 1.06
CA LYS A 48 23.31 8.68 2.41
C LYS A 48 22.27 8.47 3.52
N THR A 49 20.98 8.68 3.22
CA THR A 49 19.92 8.58 4.20
C THR A 49 18.83 7.63 3.68
N LYS A 50 18.50 6.60 4.44
CA LYS A 50 17.40 5.71 4.13
C LYS A 50 16.05 6.38 4.38
N LEU A 51 15.07 6.12 3.55
CA LEU A 51 13.72 6.68 3.64
C LEU A 51 12.70 5.57 3.92
N LEU A 52 11.95 5.74 4.99
CA LEU A 52 10.79 4.92 5.34
C LEU A 52 9.52 5.68 5.00
N GLY A 53 8.71 5.14 4.11
CA GLY A 53 7.34 5.62 3.92
C GLY A 53 6.35 4.88 4.81
N ILE A 54 5.40 5.58 5.40
CA ILE A 54 4.24 4.99 6.08
C ILE A 54 2.95 5.55 5.50
N ASN A 55 1.97 4.67 5.23
CA ASN A 55 0.65 5.06 4.72
C ASN A 55 -0.44 4.44 5.60
N PRO A 56 -0.92 5.20 6.62
CA PRO A 56 -1.83 4.68 7.63
C PRO A 56 -3.28 4.58 7.15
N GLY A 57 -3.62 5.21 6.04
CA GLY A 57 -4.98 5.37 5.57
C GLY A 57 -5.52 4.16 4.80
N ALA A 58 -6.84 4.14 4.67
CA ALA A 58 -7.55 3.25 3.76
C ALA A 58 -8.93 3.81 3.44
N SER A 59 -9.16 4.16 2.18
CA SER A 59 -10.45 4.69 1.70
C SER A 59 -11.60 3.67 1.75
N TYR A 60 -11.31 2.38 1.86
CA TYR A 60 -12.32 1.32 1.98
C TYR A 60 -13.14 1.42 3.28
N GLY A 61 -12.51 1.82 4.39
CA GLY A 61 -13.12 1.94 5.71
C GLY A 61 -12.13 1.74 6.86
N SER A 62 -12.54 2.10 8.07
CA SER A 62 -11.70 2.06 9.28
C SER A 62 -11.17 0.67 9.63
N SER A 63 -11.87 -0.40 9.24
CA SER A 63 -11.43 -1.79 9.46
C SER A 63 -10.12 -2.17 8.76
N LYS A 64 -9.71 -1.41 7.72
CA LYS A 64 -8.40 -1.57 7.06
C LYS A 64 -7.30 -0.69 7.66
N GLN A 65 -7.66 0.24 8.54
CA GLN A 65 -6.71 1.13 9.18
C GLN A 65 -6.13 0.45 10.41
N TRP A 66 -4.81 0.50 10.53
CA TRP A 66 -4.14 0.16 11.77
C TRP A 66 -4.10 1.42 12.67
N TYR A 67 -3.82 1.26 13.95
CA TYR A 67 -3.86 2.35 14.91
C TYR A 67 -2.70 3.34 14.71
N PRO A 68 -2.93 4.66 14.83
CA PRO A 68 -1.86 5.65 14.69
C PRO A 68 -0.73 5.45 15.70
N GLU A 69 -1.05 4.98 16.91
CA GLU A 69 -0.07 4.68 17.96
C GLU A 69 0.92 3.59 17.52
N GLU A 70 0.43 2.59 16.84
CA GLU A 70 1.24 1.46 16.36
C GLU A 70 2.12 1.88 15.17
N PHE A 71 1.59 2.70 14.26
CA PHE A 71 2.41 3.29 13.19
C PHE A 71 3.52 4.18 13.77
N ALA A 72 3.19 4.99 14.78
CA ALA A 72 4.16 5.85 15.43
C ALA A 72 5.21 5.04 16.20
N ALA A 73 4.83 3.94 16.85
CA ALA A 73 5.77 3.05 17.55
C ALA A 73 6.77 2.42 16.58
N VAL A 74 6.31 1.91 15.43
CA VAL A 74 7.21 1.38 14.39
C VAL A 74 8.09 2.48 13.80
N ALA A 75 7.54 3.66 13.54
CA ALA A 75 8.30 4.79 13.04
C ALA A 75 9.39 5.22 14.02
N LYS A 76 9.09 5.27 15.32
CA LYS A 76 10.07 5.56 16.39
C LYS A 76 11.21 4.54 16.39
N GLU A 77 10.90 3.26 16.39
CA GLU A 77 11.92 2.18 16.41
C GLU A 77 12.86 2.27 15.20
N LEU A 78 12.34 2.67 14.04
CA LEU A 78 13.13 2.76 12.81
C LEU A 78 13.78 4.14 12.60
N SER A 79 13.46 5.15 13.40
CA SER A 79 13.89 6.54 13.22
C SER A 79 15.41 6.75 13.35
N GLU A 80 16.12 5.87 14.05
CA GLU A 80 17.58 5.90 14.13
C GLU A 80 18.25 5.62 12.77
N ASN A 81 17.58 4.83 11.90
CA ASN A 81 18.15 4.38 10.64
C ASN A 81 17.45 4.96 9.42
N TYR A 82 16.28 5.59 9.59
CA TYR A 82 15.45 6.09 8.50
C TYR A 82 14.93 7.49 8.78
N ASN A 83 14.85 8.31 7.76
CA ASN A 83 13.96 9.47 7.75
C ASN A 83 12.56 9.00 7.34
N ILE A 84 11.53 9.51 8.00
CA ILE A 84 10.16 9.02 7.90
C ILE A 84 9.34 9.94 7.00
N ILE A 85 8.57 9.38 6.08
CA ILE A 85 7.60 10.11 5.26
C ILE A 85 6.21 9.52 5.52
N ILE A 86 5.29 10.36 6.01
CA ILE A 86 3.90 9.98 6.24
C ILE A 86 3.09 10.36 5.01
N PHE A 87 2.48 9.37 4.35
CA PHE A 87 1.61 9.54 3.21
C PHE A 87 0.13 9.45 3.60
N GLY A 88 -0.73 9.99 2.75
CA GLY A 88 -2.18 9.89 2.88
C GLY A 88 -2.88 10.86 1.93
N GLY A 89 -4.11 10.54 1.54
CA GLY A 89 -4.98 11.48 0.83
C GLY A 89 -5.61 12.49 1.79
N LEU A 90 -6.51 13.32 1.27
CA LEU A 90 -7.21 14.33 2.08
C LEU A 90 -8.02 13.72 3.23
N SER A 91 -8.60 12.53 3.04
CA SER A 91 -9.35 11.81 4.07
C SER A 91 -8.49 11.24 5.19
N GLU A 92 -7.19 11.12 4.96
CA GLU A 92 -6.22 10.53 5.88
C GLU A 92 -5.40 11.57 6.68
N VAL A 93 -5.64 12.88 6.45
CA VAL A 93 -4.92 13.96 7.15
C VAL A 93 -5.04 13.84 8.67
N SER A 94 -6.22 13.47 9.20
CA SER A 94 -6.44 13.34 10.64
C SER A 94 -5.57 12.24 11.26
N ILE A 95 -5.57 11.03 10.67
CA ILE A 95 -4.77 9.93 11.21
C ILE A 95 -3.26 10.19 11.07
N ALA A 96 -2.84 10.83 9.98
CA ALA A 96 -1.44 11.24 9.79
C ALA A 96 -1.02 12.28 10.83
N PHE A 97 -1.88 13.22 11.18
CA PHE A 97 -1.65 14.20 12.22
C PHE A 97 -1.57 13.59 13.62
N ASP A 98 -2.37 12.55 13.91
CA ASP A 98 -2.29 11.84 15.19
C ASP A 98 -0.94 11.08 15.32
N ILE A 99 -0.44 10.49 14.24
CA ILE A 99 0.92 9.91 14.20
C ILE A 99 1.97 11.00 14.46
N GLU A 100 1.88 12.11 13.75
CA GLU A 100 2.81 13.24 13.88
C GLU A 100 2.89 13.77 15.31
N LYS A 101 1.75 13.96 15.99
CA LYS A 101 1.71 14.35 17.41
C LYS A 101 2.47 13.39 18.31
N ILE A 102 2.36 12.09 18.05
CA ILE A 102 3.07 11.08 18.84
C ILE A 102 4.57 11.17 18.56
N LEU A 103 5.00 11.30 17.29
CA LEU A 103 6.40 11.46 16.95
C LEU A 103 7.03 12.69 17.62
N ILE A 104 6.32 13.83 17.61
CA ILE A 104 6.76 15.07 18.29
C ILE A 104 6.93 14.82 19.80
N ARG A 105 5.93 14.20 20.45
CA ARG A 105 6.00 13.88 21.89
C ARG A 105 7.18 12.96 22.24
N GLU A 106 7.51 12.05 21.33
CA GLU A 106 8.64 11.11 21.50
C GLU A 106 9.99 11.70 21.07
N GLY A 107 10.03 12.99 20.68
CA GLY A 107 11.27 13.69 20.30
C GLY A 107 11.81 13.32 18.93
N ILE A 108 11.02 12.68 18.09
CA ILE A 108 11.42 12.32 16.72
C ILE A 108 11.26 13.56 15.83
N VAL A 109 12.35 13.97 15.19
CA VAL A 109 12.40 15.20 14.35
C VAL A 109 12.66 14.92 12.87
N ASN A 110 13.11 13.72 12.53
CA ASN A 110 13.48 13.31 11.17
C ASN A 110 12.27 12.68 10.43
N TYR A 111 11.20 13.43 10.34
CA TYR A 111 10.00 13.03 9.58
C TYR A 111 9.46 14.17 8.72
N GLU A 112 8.66 13.81 7.71
CA GLU A 112 7.89 14.71 6.85
C GLU A 112 6.45 14.18 6.73
N ASN A 113 5.45 15.04 6.99
CA ASN A 113 4.04 14.70 6.82
C ASN A 113 3.52 15.26 5.49
N LEU A 114 3.29 14.38 4.53
CA LEU A 114 2.77 14.68 3.17
C LEU A 114 1.28 14.35 3.00
N ALA A 115 0.57 13.94 4.05
CA ALA A 115 -0.85 13.61 3.95
C ALA A 115 -1.67 14.80 3.46
N GLY A 116 -2.45 14.60 2.40
CA GLY A 116 -3.25 15.63 1.74
C GLY A 116 -2.48 16.65 0.90
N LYS A 117 -1.15 16.50 0.75
CA LYS A 117 -0.28 17.49 0.08
C LYS A 117 0.29 17.03 -1.26
N THR A 118 0.03 15.80 -1.68
CA THR A 118 0.59 15.23 -2.90
C THR A 118 -0.47 15.06 -3.99
N SER A 119 -0.11 15.41 -5.23
CA SER A 119 -0.79 14.88 -6.41
C SER A 119 -0.44 13.40 -6.60
N ILE A 120 -1.11 12.72 -7.53
CA ILE A 120 -0.76 11.32 -7.84
C ILE A 120 0.65 11.19 -8.42
N THR A 121 1.10 12.17 -9.19
CA THR A 121 2.45 12.20 -9.77
C THR A 121 3.49 12.40 -8.67
N ASP A 122 3.26 13.34 -7.75
CA ASP A 122 4.15 13.57 -6.60
C ASP A 122 4.22 12.33 -5.70
N LEU A 123 3.07 11.67 -5.46
CA LEU A 123 3.02 10.43 -4.68
C LEU A 123 3.90 9.34 -5.33
N ILE A 124 3.81 9.14 -6.64
CA ILE A 124 4.63 8.17 -7.37
C ILE A 124 6.12 8.54 -7.23
N SER A 125 6.49 9.80 -7.45
CA SER A 125 7.87 10.26 -7.33
C SER A 125 8.40 10.10 -5.90
N ARG A 126 7.62 10.46 -4.88
CA ARG A 126 8.02 10.32 -3.48
C ARG A 126 8.10 8.86 -3.03
N ILE A 127 7.23 7.97 -3.51
CA ILE A 127 7.36 6.52 -3.24
C ILE A 127 8.58 5.95 -3.96
N SER A 128 8.93 6.41 -5.16
CA SER A 128 10.03 5.85 -5.96
C SER A 128 11.41 5.95 -5.29
N ILE A 129 11.60 6.89 -4.38
CA ILE A 129 12.86 7.12 -3.66
C ILE A 129 12.97 6.39 -2.32
N LEU A 130 11.90 5.72 -1.87
CA LEU A 130 11.88 5.01 -0.59
C LEU A 130 12.81 3.78 -0.59
N ASP A 131 13.28 3.40 0.58
CA ASP A 131 13.99 2.15 0.83
C ASP A 131 13.09 1.09 1.46
N LEU A 132 12.03 1.52 2.16
CA LEU A 132 11.01 0.66 2.76
C LEU A 132 9.67 1.39 2.77
N PHE A 133 8.58 0.67 2.55
CA PHE A 133 7.22 1.21 2.64
C PHE A 133 6.32 0.33 3.52
N ILE A 134 5.68 0.92 4.51
CA ILE A 134 4.72 0.24 5.40
C ILE A 134 3.32 0.79 5.10
N THR A 135 2.40 -0.06 4.70
CA THR A 135 1.07 0.36 4.23
C THR A 135 0.01 -0.71 4.48
N GLY A 136 -1.24 -0.30 4.51
CA GLY A 136 -2.37 -1.22 4.43
C GLY A 136 -2.65 -1.69 2.99
N ASP A 137 -3.71 -2.48 2.82
CA ASP A 137 -4.26 -2.90 1.51
C ASP A 137 -4.91 -1.70 0.80
N THR A 138 -4.10 -0.93 0.07
CA THR A 138 -4.46 0.37 -0.53
C THR A 138 -3.79 0.56 -1.90
N GLY A 139 -4.21 1.59 -2.64
CA GLY A 139 -3.59 1.96 -3.93
C GLY A 139 -2.07 2.19 -3.85
N PRO A 140 -1.55 2.96 -2.87
CA PRO A 140 -0.12 3.15 -2.65
C PRO A 140 0.70 1.87 -2.50
N MET A 141 0.13 0.79 -1.96
CA MET A 141 0.75 -0.54 -1.89
C MET A 141 1.13 -1.06 -3.28
N HIS A 142 0.23 -0.91 -4.26
CA HIS A 142 0.46 -1.34 -5.64
C HIS A 142 1.43 -0.41 -6.38
N ILE A 143 1.39 0.88 -6.10
CA ILE A 143 2.37 1.85 -6.61
C ILE A 143 3.78 1.45 -6.16
N ALA A 144 3.98 1.18 -4.88
CA ALA A 144 5.27 0.75 -4.35
C ALA A 144 5.78 -0.54 -5.01
N ALA A 145 4.92 -1.54 -5.19
CA ALA A 145 5.27 -2.78 -5.88
C ALA A 145 5.65 -2.55 -7.35
N SER A 146 4.95 -1.66 -8.06
CA SER A 146 5.23 -1.34 -9.45
C SER A 146 6.53 -0.54 -9.65
N LEU A 147 7.00 0.14 -8.59
CA LEU A 147 8.27 0.86 -8.51
C LEU A 147 9.42 0.01 -7.92
N ASP A 148 9.14 -1.26 -7.62
CA ASP A 148 10.08 -2.22 -7.03
C ASP A 148 10.57 -1.86 -5.62
N ILE A 149 9.74 -1.15 -4.82
CA ILE A 149 10.04 -0.74 -3.45
C ILE A 149 9.67 -1.86 -2.47
N PRO A 150 10.57 -2.30 -1.59
CA PRO A 150 10.25 -3.24 -0.52
C PRO A 150 9.09 -2.76 0.34
N THR A 151 8.13 -3.66 0.64
CA THR A 151 6.91 -3.28 1.36
C THR A 151 6.57 -4.22 2.51
N VAL A 152 6.06 -3.66 3.59
CA VAL A 152 5.34 -4.38 4.64
C VAL A 152 3.85 -4.02 4.52
N CYS A 153 3.01 -5.01 4.27
CA CYS A 153 1.60 -4.82 3.96
C CYS A 153 0.70 -5.36 5.06
N LEU A 154 -0.08 -4.47 5.67
CA LEU A 154 -0.99 -4.81 6.76
C LEU A 154 -2.35 -5.18 6.17
N PHE A 155 -2.78 -6.43 6.41
CA PHE A 155 -4.07 -6.94 5.96
C PHE A 155 -5.01 -7.20 7.13
N GLY A 156 -6.12 -6.48 7.14
CA GLY A 156 -7.23 -6.66 8.08
C GLY A 156 -8.34 -7.52 7.48
N PRO A 157 -9.50 -6.92 7.10
CA PRO A 157 -10.71 -7.65 6.71
C PRO A 157 -10.67 -8.24 5.31
N THR A 158 -9.73 -7.84 4.46
CA THR A 158 -9.69 -8.21 3.04
C THR A 158 -8.88 -9.48 2.77
N ASN A 159 -9.11 -10.09 1.61
CA ASN A 159 -8.44 -11.29 1.19
C ASN A 159 -7.11 -10.95 0.49
N HIS A 160 -6.00 -11.08 1.21
CA HIS A 160 -4.67 -10.82 0.65
C HIS A 160 -4.33 -11.66 -0.58
N ARG A 161 -4.90 -12.88 -0.73
CA ARG A 161 -4.68 -13.71 -1.92
C ARG A 161 -5.29 -13.10 -3.19
N GLU A 162 -6.31 -12.26 -3.04
CA GLU A 162 -6.99 -11.60 -4.15
C GLU A 162 -6.45 -10.20 -4.46
N THR A 163 -5.98 -9.47 -3.43
CA THR A 163 -5.68 -8.03 -3.54
C THR A 163 -4.27 -7.63 -3.14
N SER A 164 -3.37 -8.57 -2.78
CA SER A 164 -1.98 -8.22 -2.53
C SER A 164 -1.24 -7.77 -3.81
N GLN A 165 0.02 -7.43 -3.70
CA GLN A 165 0.84 -7.07 -4.85
C GLN A 165 1.01 -8.29 -5.77
N TYR A 166 0.64 -8.11 -7.03
CA TYR A 166 0.69 -9.19 -8.02
C TYR A 166 2.12 -9.44 -8.50
N ASN A 167 2.57 -10.69 -8.40
CA ASN A 167 3.89 -11.15 -8.86
C ASN A 167 5.05 -10.27 -8.33
N PHE A 168 5.03 -9.99 -7.01
CA PHE A 168 6.01 -9.15 -6.34
C PHE A 168 6.60 -9.86 -5.12
N SER A 169 7.92 -10.09 -5.13
CA SER A 169 8.62 -10.89 -4.11
C SER A 169 9.18 -10.07 -2.93
N LYS A 170 9.29 -8.73 -3.08
CA LYS A 170 9.86 -7.86 -2.04
C LYS A 170 8.79 -7.35 -1.07
N SER A 171 7.79 -8.18 -0.74
CA SER A 171 6.75 -7.81 0.22
C SER A 171 6.60 -8.84 1.33
N VAL A 172 6.30 -8.32 2.52
CA VAL A 172 5.88 -9.10 3.68
C VAL A 172 4.43 -8.76 3.99
N ILE A 173 3.57 -9.77 4.07
CA ILE A 173 2.17 -9.61 4.44
C ILE A 173 2.04 -9.89 5.94
N VAL A 174 1.60 -8.88 6.69
CA VAL A 174 1.31 -8.96 8.12
C VAL A 174 -0.20 -8.98 8.31
N LYS A 175 -0.70 -10.02 8.98
CA LYS A 175 -2.12 -10.18 9.31
C LYS A 175 -2.29 -10.99 10.59
N LYS A 176 -3.41 -10.80 11.30
CA LYS A 176 -3.87 -11.73 12.31
C LYS A 176 -4.63 -12.89 11.68
N ASN A 177 -4.40 -14.12 12.15
CA ASN A 177 -5.18 -15.29 11.74
C ASN A 177 -6.45 -15.34 12.59
N LEU A 178 -7.50 -14.65 12.17
CA LEU A 178 -8.81 -14.65 12.83
C LEU A 178 -9.76 -15.57 12.07
N ASN A 179 -10.63 -16.28 12.80
CA ASN A 179 -11.63 -17.18 12.20
C ASN A 179 -12.58 -16.47 11.22
N CYS A 180 -12.78 -15.16 11.38
CA CYS A 180 -13.62 -14.35 10.50
C CYS A 180 -12.88 -13.79 9.28
N GLN A 181 -11.57 -13.96 9.15
CA GLN A 181 -10.78 -13.35 8.07
C GLN A 181 -10.70 -14.28 6.83
N PRO A 182 -11.02 -13.77 5.64
CA PRO A 182 -11.43 -12.41 5.29
C PRO A 182 -12.93 -12.17 5.54
N CYS A 183 -13.28 -11.19 6.37
CA CYS A 183 -14.69 -10.88 6.65
C CYS A 183 -15.30 -9.81 5.74
N MET A 184 -14.49 -9.08 4.99
CA MET A 184 -14.88 -8.01 4.07
C MET A 184 -15.71 -6.88 4.71
N LYS A 185 -15.70 -6.74 6.04
CA LYS A 185 -16.40 -5.67 6.76
C LYS A 185 -15.67 -4.33 6.60
N ARG A 186 -16.43 -3.24 6.56
CA ARG A 186 -15.89 -1.88 6.42
C ARG A 186 -15.73 -1.16 7.77
N LYS A 187 -16.42 -1.66 8.80
CA LYS A 187 -16.40 -1.19 10.20
C LYS A 187 -16.39 -2.37 11.15
#